data_c268304c3f82bec9f218c3acf3cb132b
#
_entry.id   c268304c3f82bec9f218c3acf3cb132b
#
_cell.length_a   1.000
_cell.length_b   1.000
_cell.length_c   1.000
_cell.angle_alpha   90.00
_cell.angle_beta   90.00
_cell.angle_gamma   90.00
#
_symmetry.space_group_name_H-M   'P 1'
#
loop_
_entity.id
_entity.type
_entity.pdbx_description
1 polymer ?
#
loop_
_entity_poly.entity_id
_entity_poly.type
_entity_poly.pdbx_seq_one_letter_code
_entity_poly.pdbx_strand_id
1 'polypeptide(L)'
;MPNIAILNQETIDKIAAGEVVERPCSVVKELVENAIDAGSTAITVEIKEGGISFIRITDNGCGIERDQVAVAFYRHSTSKIRSAEDLLTVKSLGFRGEALSSISAVARVELITKTYDELTGTRYVIEGSKELSNEEIGAPDGTTSVSYTHLRAHETL
;
A
#
# COMPACT_ATOMS: atom_id res chain seq x y z
N MET A 1 20.61 29.13 -10.15
CA MET A 1 20.30 27.75 -10.50
C MET A 1 19.16 27.23 -9.67
N PRO A 2 18.15 26.73 -10.32
CA PRO A 2 17.11 26.12 -9.54
C PRO A 2 17.68 24.92 -8.77
N ASN A 3 17.48 24.94 -7.51
CA ASN A 3 17.92 23.82 -6.70
C ASN A 3 17.00 22.66 -6.93
N ILE A 4 17.60 21.53 -7.20
CA ILE A 4 16.85 20.30 -7.17
C ILE A 4 16.61 20.04 -5.70
N ALA A 5 15.39 20.30 -5.25
CA ALA A 5 15.06 20.09 -3.86
C ALA A 5 15.06 18.61 -3.55
N ILE A 6 15.85 18.23 -2.56
CA ILE A 6 15.78 16.89 -2.01
C ILE A 6 14.70 16.95 -0.97
N LEU A 7 13.55 16.33 -1.28
CA LEU A 7 12.45 16.30 -0.33
C LEU A 7 12.80 15.35 0.81
N ASN A 8 12.59 15.79 2.03
CA ASN A 8 12.77 14.90 3.16
C ASN A 8 11.58 13.93 3.26
N GLN A 9 11.72 12.90 4.06
CA GLN A 9 10.71 11.86 4.18
C GLN A 9 9.38 12.42 4.67
N GLU A 10 9.41 13.38 5.58
CA GLU A 10 8.19 13.99 6.09
C GLU A 10 7.40 14.69 4.99
N THR A 11 8.08 15.43 4.13
CA THR A 11 7.44 16.12 3.02
C THR A 11 6.86 15.14 2.02
N ILE A 12 7.61 14.09 1.71
CA ILE A 12 7.14 13.03 0.82
C ILE A 12 5.88 12.38 1.39
N ASP A 13 5.87 12.11 2.68
CA ASP A 13 4.73 11.49 3.34
C ASP A 13 3.50 12.40 3.31
N LYS A 14 3.69 13.70 3.48
CA LYS A 14 2.58 14.66 3.41
C LYS A 14 1.98 14.73 2.01
N ILE A 15 2.83 14.71 0.99
CA ILE A 15 2.36 14.71 -0.39
C ILE A 15 1.57 13.43 -0.68
N ALA A 16 2.11 12.30 -0.25
CA ALA A 16 1.44 11.02 -0.43
C ALA A 16 0.12 10.96 0.33
N ALA A 17 0.09 11.52 1.54
CA ALA A 17 -1.13 11.57 2.34
C ALA A 17 -2.20 12.40 1.65
N GLY A 18 -1.82 13.55 1.09
CA GLY A 18 -2.75 14.39 0.34
C GLY A 18 -3.35 13.66 -0.84
N GLU A 19 -2.53 12.90 -1.56
CA GLU A 19 -3.00 12.13 -2.70
C GLU A 19 -3.99 11.05 -2.28
N VAL A 20 -3.73 10.37 -1.18
CA VAL A 20 -4.66 9.36 -0.65
C VAL A 20 -6.00 9.98 -0.28
N VAL A 21 -5.96 11.15 0.36
CA VAL A 21 -7.17 11.86 0.81
C VAL A 21 -7.97 12.37 -0.37
N GLU A 22 -7.32 13.01 -1.33
CA GLU A 22 -8.00 13.68 -2.43
C GLU A 22 -8.40 12.76 -3.56
N ARG A 23 -7.65 11.66 -3.73
CA ARG A 23 -7.87 10.74 -4.85
C ARG A 23 -7.86 9.28 -4.41
N PRO A 24 -8.84 8.86 -3.60
CA PRO A 24 -8.92 7.46 -3.18
C PRO A 24 -9.01 6.51 -4.38
N CYS A 25 -9.65 6.94 -5.47
CA CYS A 25 -9.76 6.11 -6.66
C CYS A 25 -8.40 5.78 -7.29
N SER A 26 -7.43 6.69 -7.18
CA SER A 26 -6.07 6.42 -7.66
C SER A 26 -5.40 5.33 -6.84
N VAL A 27 -5.64 5.33 -5.54
CA VAL A 27 -5.11 4.31 -4.64
C VAL A 27 -5.74 2.95 -4.95
N VAL A 28 -7.05 2.91 -5.11
CA VAL A 28 -7.75 1.67 -5.46
C VAL A 28 -7.22 1.13 -6.78
N LYS A 29 -7.06 2.00 -7.76
CA LYS A 29 -6.52 1.60 -9.07
C LYS A 29 -5.14 0.96 -8.94
N GLU A 30 -4.24 1.57 -8.16
CA GLU A 30 -2.91 1.03 -7.96
C GLU A 30 -2.93 -0.33 -7.27
N LEU A 31 -3.78 -0.47 -6.26
CA LEU A 31 -3.90 -1.74 -5.54
C LEU A 31 -4.48 -2.84 -6.45
N VAL A 32 -5.44 -2.48 -7.29
CA VAL A 32 -6.00 -3.42 -8.27
C VAL A 32 -4.95 -3.80 -9.30
N GLU A 33 -4.16 -2.85 -9.77
CA GLU A 33 -3.07 -3.15 -10.70
C GLU A 33 -2.04 -4.09 -10.07
N ASN A 34 -1.73 -3.90 -8.79
CA ASN A 34 -0.85 -4.80 -8.07
C ASN A 34 -1.42 -6.22 -8.04
N ALA A 35 -2.72 -6.33 -7.81
CA ALA A 35 -3.38 -7.63 -7.80
C ALA A 35 -3.35 -8.30 -9.18
N ILE A 36 -3.52 -7.53 -10.24
CA ILE A 36 -3.43 -8.03 -11.60
C ILE A 36 -2.00 -8.50 -11.89
N ASP A 37 -1.01 -7.71 -11.48
CA ASP A 37 0.39 -8.06 -11.67
C ASP A 37 0.78 -9.31 -10.90
N ALA A 38 0.08 -9.59 -9.80
CA ALA A 38 0.28 -10.81 -9.02
C ALA A 38 -0.36 -12.05 -9.66
N GLY A 39 -0.96 -11.90 -10.84
CA GLY A 39 -1.57 -13.02 -11.55
C GLY A 39 -2.94 -13.41 -11.04
N SER A 40 -3.65 -12.52 -10.40
CA SER A 40 -4.97 -12.82 -9.85
C SER A 40 -5.98 -13.11 -10.94
N THR A 41 -6.84 -14.10 -10.69
CA THR A 41 -7.98 -14.39 -11.54
C THR A 41 -9.29 -13.88 -10.92
N ALA A 42 -9.26 -13.51 -9.66
CA ALA A 42 -10.40 -12.97 -8.95
C ALA A 42 -9.93 -11.84 -8.03
N ILE A 43 -10.56 -10.71 -8.14
CA ILE A 43 -10.26 -9.52 -7.33
C ILE A 43 -11.57 -8.96 -6.82
N THR A 44 -11.66 -8.78 -5.51
CA THR A 44 -12.83 -8.17 -4.88
C THR A 44 -12.42 -6.83 -4.29
N VAL A 45 -13.19 -5.80 -4.56
CA VAL A 45 -12.95 -4.46 -4.04
C VAL A 45 -14.17 -4.03 -3.24
N GLU A 46 -13.95 -3.61 -2.00
CA GLU A 46 -14.99 -3.03 -1.16
C GLU A 46 -14.52 -1.66 -0.71
N ILE A 47 -15.39 -0.67 -0.84
CA ILE A 47 -15.08 0.68 -0.39
C ILE A 47 -16.28 1.24 0.37
N LYS A 48 -15.99 2.15 1.30
CA LYS A 48 -17.02 2.90 2.01
C LYS A 48 -16.67 4.37 1.95
N GLU A 49 -17.69 5.20 1.84
CA GLU A 49 -17.55 6.66 1.77
C GLU A 49 -16.59 7.07 0.64
N GLY A 50 -16.74 6.45 -0.54
CA GLY A 50 -15.91 6.75 -1.70
C GLY A 50 -14.44 6.36 -1.53
N GLY A 51 -14.14 5.47 -0.59
CA GLY A 51 -12.77 5.05 -0.31
C GLY A 51 -12.07 5.94 0.71
N ILE A 52 -12.75 6.92 1.27
CA ILE A 52 -12.14 7.80 2.27
C ILE A 52 -11.98 7.07 3.61
N SER A 53 -12.99 6.33 4.04
CA SER A 53 -12.94 5.70 5.36
C SER A 53 -12.51 4.24 5.32
N PHE A 54 -12.71 3.56 4.21
CA PHE A 54 -12.48 2.12 4.15
C PHE A 54 -12.22 1.67 2.72
N ILE A 55 -11.16 0.90 2.54
CA ILE A 55 -10.86 0.23 1.28
C ILE A 55 -10.40 -1.18 1.63
N ARG A 56 -11.06 -2.20 1.04
CA ARG A 56 -10.60 -3.58 1.16
C ARG A 56 -10.46 -4.18 -0.20
N ILE A 57 -9.30 -4.74 -0.50
CA ILE A 57 -9.03 -5.39 -1.76
C ILE A 57 -8.53 -6.80 -1.47
N THR A 58 -9.22 -7.77 -2.02
CA THR A 58 -8.90 -9.19 -1.85
C THR A 58 -8.59 -9.76 -3.22
N ASP A 59 -7.47 -10.47 -3.33
CA ASP A 59 -7.10 -11.15 -4.56
C ASP A 59 -6.63 -12.57 -4.29
N ASN A 60 -6.62 -13.38 -5.33
CA ASN A 60 -6.12 -14.75 -5.30
C ASN A 60 -4.82 -14.90 -6.07
N GLY A 61 -4.01 -13.84 -6.12
CA GLY A 61 -2.73 -13.84 -6.82
C GLY A 61 -1.64 -14.59 -6.06
N CYS A 62 -0.40 -14.35 -6.43
CA CYS A 62 0.73 -15.09 -5.89
C CYS A 62 1.05 -14.80 -4.43
N GLY A 63 0.48 -13.74 -3.85
CA GLY A 63 0.78 -13.36 -2.48
C GLY A 63 2.15 -12.69 -2.33
N ILE A 64 2.49 -12.37 -1.10
CA ILE A 64 3.77 -11.75 -0.75
C ILE A 64 4.47 -12.67 0.23
N GLU A 65 5.72 -12.99 -0.03
CA GLU A 65 6.50 -13.83 0.87
C GLU A 65 6.66 -13.16 2.24
N ARG A 66 6.67 -13.96 3.28
CA ARG A 66 6.73 -13.47 4.66
C ARG A 66 7.83 -12.45 4.90
N ASP A 67 9.02 -12.70 4.37
CA ASP A 67 10.16 -11.81 4.56
C ASP A 67 10.08 -10.54 3.73
N GLN A 68 9.13 -10.45 2.80
CA GLN A 68 8.93 -9.28 1.95
C GLN A 68 7.76 -8.41 2.38
N VAL A 69 6.96 -8.86 3.34
CA VAL A 69 5.75 -8.14 3.73
C VAL A 69 6.08 -6.76 4.30
N ALA A 70 6.97 -6.69 5.27
CA ALA A 70 7.34 -5.39 5.85
C ALA A 70 7.97 -4.47 4.80
N VAL A 71 8.78 -5.03 3.93
CA VAL A 71 9.47 -4.27 2.87
C VAL A 71 8.46 -3.63 1.92
N ALA A 72 7.33 -4.28 1.68
CA ALA A 72 6.30 -3.76 0.79
C ALA A 72 5.73 -2.41 1.26
N PHE A 73 5.88 -2.09 2.53
CA PHE A 73 5.42 -0.83 3.11
C PHE A 73 6.49 0.24 3.20
N TYR A 74 7.72 -0.08 2.82
CA TYR A 74 8.78 0.92 2.83
C TYR A 74 8.73 1.73 1.55
N ARG A 75 8.85 3.05 1.71
CA ARG A 75 8.88 3.94 0.57
C ARG A 75 10.20 3.74 -0.19
N HIS A 76 10.11 3.71 -1.51
CA HIS A 76 11.27 3.52 -2.40
C HIS A 76 11.93 2.14 -2.25
N SER A 77 11.21 1.17 -1.76
CA SER A 77 11.73 -0.18 -1.54
C SER A 77 11.59 -1.09 -2.76
N THR A 78 10.86 -0.65 -3.78
CA THR A 78 10.62 -1.49 -4.94
C THR A 78 11.92 -1.71 -5.72
N SER A 79 12.14 -2.94 -6.16
CA SER A 79 13.29 -3.28 -6.98
C SER A 79 13.28 -2.60 -8.36
N LYS A 80 12.16 -1.99 -8.73
CA LYS A 80 12.01 -1.30 -10.00
C LYS A 80 12.59 0.11 -9.97
N ILE A 81 12.82 0.68 -8.79
CA ILE A 81 13.37 2.03 -8.66
C ILE A 81 14.82 1.92 -8.26
N ARG A 82 15.73 2.12 -9.22
CA ARG A 82 17.16 2.01 -9.00
C ARG A 82 17.93 3.26 -9.38
N SER A 83 17.26 4.20 -10.05
CA SER A 83 17.92 5.39 -10.55
C SER A 83 16.93 6.54 -10.60
N ALA A 84 17.46 7.73 -10.87
CA ALA A 84 16.60 8.91 -11.05
C ALA A 84 15.65 8.73 -12.24
N GLU A 85 16.08 8.03 -13.27
CA GLU A 85 15.22 7.76 -14.42
C GLU A 85 14.05 6.88 -14.05
N ASP A 86 14.30 5.83 -13.27
CA ASP A 86 13.25 4.96 -12.80
C ASP A 86 12.26 5.74 -11.93
N LEU A 87 12.78 6.62 -11.10
CA LEU A 87 11.95 7.45 -10.24
C LEU A 87 11.05 8.37 -11.07
N LEU A 88 11.57 8.95 -12.13
CA LEU A 88 10.78 9.79 -13.01
C LEU A 88 9.68 8.99 -13.71
N THR A 89 9.99 7.78 -14.14
CA THR A 89 9.01 6.91 -14.77
C THR A 89 7.90 6.53 -13.79
N VAL A 90 8.27 6.19 -12.58
CA VAL A 90 7.30 5.86 -11.54
C VAL A 90 6.42 7.08 -11.23
N LYS A 91 7.01 8.25 -11.17
CA LYS A 91 6.26 9.48 -10.91
C LYS A 91 5.24 9.75 -11.99
N SER A 92 5.58 9.51 -13.26
CA SER A 92 4.65 9.71 -14.37
C SER A 92 3.50 8.70 -14.36
N LEU A 93 3.69 7.57 -13.67
CA LEU A 93 2.68 6.52 -13.52
C LEU A 93 1.91 6.63 -12.18
N GLY A 94 2.15 7.69 -11.41
CA GLY A 94 1.49 7.89 -10.12
C GLY A 94 2.16 7.13 -9.00
N PHE A 95 1.38 6.46 -8.17
CA PHE A 95 1.86 5.75 -6.99
C PHE A 95 2.46 4.38 -7.26
N ARG A 96 2.72 4.05 -8.48
CA ARG A 96 3.12 2.69 -8.80
C ARG A 96 4.31 2.25 -7.94
N GLY A 97 4.13 1.19 -7.19
CA GLY A 97 5.13 0.68 -6.26
C GLY A 97 5.12 1.32 -4.89
N GLU A 98 4.25 2.31 -4.66
CA GLU A 98 4.22 3.04 -3.39
C GLU A 98 2.83 3.12 -2.75
N ALA A 99 1.83 2.44 -3.31
CA ALA A 99 0.47 2.55 -2.80
C ALA A 99 0.38 2.16 -1.33
N LEU A 100 0.98 1.05 -0.94
CA LEU A 100 0.92 0.59 0.44
C LEU A 100 1.62 1.53 1.40
N SER A 101 2.80 2.03 1.04
CA SER A 101 3.51 2.97 1.91
C SER A 101 2.76 4.28 2.06
N SER A 102 2.14 4.76 0.98
CA SER A 102 1.37 6.00 1.01
C SER A 102 0.14 5.87 1.90
N ILE A 103 -0.59 4.78 1.76
CA ILE A 103 -1.79 4.55 2.58
C ILE A 103 -1.41 4.40 4.05
N SER A 104 -0.34 3.67 4.34
CA SER A 104 0.05 3.40 5.72
C SER A 104 0.48 4.67 6.46
N ALA A 105 0.86 5.71 5.74
CA ALA A 105 1.23 6.97 6.36
C ALA A 105 0.04 7.69 6.98
N VAL A 106 -1.18 7.47 6.47
CA VAL A 106 -2.38 8.19 6.91
C VAL A 106 -3.50 7.29 7.40
N ALA A 107 -3.30 5.98 7.38
CA ALA A 107 -4.34 5.04 7.70
C ALA A 107 -3.79 3.86 8.47
N ARG A 108 -4.68 3.12 9.09
CA ARG A 108 -4.35 1.81 9.62
C ARG A 108 -4.54 0.81 8.49
N VAL A 109 -3.52 0.03 8.19
CA VAL A 109 -3.56 -0.98 7.15
C VAL A 109 -3.32 -2.36 7.75
N GLU A 110 -4.21 -3.29 7.42
CA GLU A 110 -4.01 -4.69 7.75
C GLU A 110 -3.81 -5.43 6.44
N LEU A 111 -2.71 -6.15 6.33
CA LEU A 111 -2.40 -6.95 5.15
C LEU A 111 -2.35 -8.41 5.57
N ILE A 112 -3.13 -9.24 4.91
CA ILE A 112 -3.11 -10.68 5.12
C ILE A 112 -2.70 -11.31 3.79
N THR A 113 -1.62 -12.07 3.77
CA THR A 113 -1.08 -12.60 2.52
C THR A 113 -0.45 -13.95 2.74
N LYS A 114 -0.47 -14.76 1.68
CA LYS A 114 0.14 -16.07 1.67
C LYS A 114 0.52 -16.44 0.26
N THR A 115 1.71 -16.97 0.09
CA THR A 115 2.13 -17.54 -1.18
C THR A 115 1.75 -19.03 -1.21
N TYR A 116 1.69 -19.60 -2.41
CA TYR A 116 1.23 -20.99 -2.57
C TYR A 116 2.18 -22.01 -1.94
N ASP A 117 3.46 -21.65 -1.81
CA ASP A 117 4.48 -22.57 -1.27
C ASP A 117 4.69 -22.41 0.23
N GLU A 118 4.02 -21.44 0.86
CA GLU A 118 4.05 -21.31 2.31
C GLU A 118 2.89 -22.05 2.95
N LEU A 119 3.11 -22.67 4.11
CA LEU A 119 2.06 -23.40 4.81
C LEU A 119 1.08 -22.47 5.50
N THR A 120 1.57 -21.35 5.98
CA THR A 120 0.77 -20.35 6.68
C THR A 120 1.00 -19.00 6.06
N GLY A 121 0.07 -18.08 6.32
CA GLY A 121 0.17 -16.71 5.86
C GLY A 121 0.73 -15.78 6.92
N THR A 122 0.76 -14.51 6.57
CA THR A 122 1.23 -13.44 7.42
C THR A 122 0.13 -12.40 7.57
N ARG A 123 -0.09 -11.95 8.80
CA ARG A 123 -0.95 -10.81 9.08
C ARG A 123 -0.05 -9.68 9.58
N TYR A 124 -0.07 -8.58 8.85
CA TYR A 124 0.77 -7.42 9.12
C TYR A 124 -0.12 -6.21 9.33
N VAL A 125 0.09 -5.50 10.43
CA VAL A 125 -0.68 -4.30 10.74
C VAL A 125 0.28 -3.14 10.92
N ILE A 126 -0.03 -2.04 10.24
CA ILE A 126 0.78 -0.83 10.29
C ILE A 126 -0.17 0.38 10.37
N GLU A 127 0.24 1.40 11.08
CA GLU A 127 -0.55 2.63 11.21
C GLU A 127 0.40 3.81 11.37
N GLY A 128 0.19 4.86 10.58
CA GLY A 128 1.08 6.01 10.60
C GLY A 128 2.52 5.63 10.32
N SER A 129 2.73 4.72 9.39
CA SER A 129 4.04 4.18 9.01
C SER A 129 4.75 3.41 10.12
N LYS A 130 4.02 3.04 11.18
CA LYS A 130 4.60 2.32 12.32
C LYS A 130 4.01 0.92 12.39
N GLU A 131 4.87 -0.08 12.36
CA GLU A 131 4.43 -1.47 12.47
C GLU A 131 3.83 -1.74 13.85
N LEU A 132 2.63 -2.28 13.87
CA LEU A 132 1.94 -2.65 15.11
C LEU A 132 1.98 -4.14 15.35
N SER A 133 1.98 -4.95 14.28
CA SER A 133 1.87 -6.39 14.42
C SER A 133 2.41 -7.06 13.16
N ASN A 134 3.06 -8.21 13.34
CA ASN A 134 3.54 -9.04 12.25
C ASN A 134 3.51 -10.47 12.74
N GLU A 135 2.47 -11.21 12.38
CA GLU A 135 2.24 -12.53 12.94
C GLU A 135 1.87 -13.56 11.88
N GLU A 136 2.08 -14.80 12.22
CA GLU A 136 1.72 -15.94 11.37
C GLU A 136 0.26 -16.29 11.63
N ILE A 137 -0.50 -16.49 10.56
CA ILE A 137 -1.90 -16.91 10.65
C ILE A 137 -2.23 -17.87 9.52
N GLY A 138 -3.34 -18.59 9.68
CA GLY A 138 -3.92 -19.33 8.56
C GLY A 138 -4.55 -18.37 7.57
N ALA A 139 -4.28 -18.56 6.29
CA ALA A 139 -4.83 -17.68 5.26
C ALA A 139 -4.90 -18.42 3.92
N PRO A 140 -5.79 -18.02 3.01
CA PRO A 140 -5.78 -18.55 1.66
C PRO A 140 -4.64 -17.93 0.86
N ASP A 141 -4.31 -18.55 -0.26
CA ASP A 141 -3.33 -17.99 -1.20
C ASP A 141 -3.84 -16.64 -1.71
N GLY A 142 -2.93 -15.69 -1.83
CA GLY A 142 -3.27 -14.36 -2.31
C GLY A 142 -3.07 -13.29 -1.25
N THR A 143 -3.70 -12.15 -1.46
CA THR A 143 -3.52 -11.00 -0.58
C THR A 143 -4.84 -10.31 -0.32
N THR A 144 -5.07 -9.95 0.94
CA THR A 144 -6.15 -9.07 1.34
C THR A 144 -5.54 -7.86 2.03
N SER A 145 -5.80 -6.67 1.51
CA SER A 145 -5.39 -5.44 2.16
C SER A 145 -6.62 -4.65 2.59
N VAL A 146 -6.62 -4.20 3.83
CA VAL A 146 -7.73 -3.42 4.39
C VAL A 146 -7.13 -2.14 4.94
N SER A 147 -7.63 -1.01 4.48
CA SER A 147 -7.21 0.27 5.03
C SER A 147 -8.40 0.99 5.68
N TYR A 148 -8.14 1.49 6.88
CA TYR A 148 -9.09 2.28 7.65
C TYR A 148 -8.47 3.65 7.84
N THR A 149 -9.06 4.67 7.25
CA THR A 149 -8.52 6.00 7.43
C THR A 149 -9.17 6.67 8.63
N HIS A 150 -8.38 7.45 9.36
CA HIS A 150 -8.84 8.16 10.55
C HIS A 150 -8.99 9.65 10.29
N LEU A 151 -9.19 10.02 9.03
CA LEU A 151 -9.27 11.43 8.65
C LEU A 151 -10.38 12.18 9.36
N ARG A 152 -11.50 11.49 9.57
CA ARG A 152 -12.63 12.11 10.26
C ARG A 152 -12.29 12.50 11.69
N ALA A 153 -11.51 11.67 12.37
CA ALA A 153 -11.08 11.98 13.72
C ALA A 153 -10.22 13.24 13.75
N HIS A 154 -9.41 13.43 12.73
CA HIS A 154 -8.59 14.65 12.64
C HIS A 154 -9.40 15.87 12.26
N GLU A 155 -10.40 15.70 11.42
CA GLU A 155 -11.24 16.78 10.97
C GLU A 155 -12.13 17.32 12.09
N THR A 156 -12.50 16.49 13.03
CA THR A 156 -13.36 16.90 14.13
C THR A 156 -12.61 17.57 15.27
N LEU A 157 -11.33 17.58 15.20
CA LEU A 157 -10.51 18.26 16.18
C LEU A 157 -10.33 19.73 15.80
#